data_ce38599ca7155bd9de46ad154768037d
#
_entry.id   ce38599ca7155bd9de46ad154768037d
#
_cell.length_a   1.000
_cell.length_b   1.000
_cell.length_c   1.000
_cell.angle_alpha   90.00
_cell.angle_beta   90.00
_cell.angle_gamma   90.00
#
_symmetry.space_group_name_H-M   'P 1'
#
loop_
_entity.id
_entity.type
_entity.pdbx_description
1 polymer ?
#
loop_
_entity_poly.entity_id
_entity_poly.type
_entity_poly.pdbx_seq_one_letter_code
_entity_poly.pdbx_strand_id
1 'polypeptide(L)'
;YKENYIKYGNTSGKKYGYKTEFGDWDKEFTIEKLQEFIQLFYRKLKKGGTCIIFFDIWKMETLKRLMEQIRETKKGNWIGFNQIRFIEWIKTNPIPLNQSTNYLTNAREIALLGVKGGKPTFNSKYDKGIYEFPIQGGKNRFHPTQKSLPLFEELIRKHSTEGDLVIDPFLGGGTTALACKNTNRH
;
A
#
# COMPACT_ATOMS: atom_id res chain seq x y z
N TYR A 1 -15.84 -16.23 -0.25
CA TYR A 1 -15.33 -15.39 0.85
C TYR A 1 -16.23 -14.18 1.16
N LYS A 2 -16.95 -13.63 0.15
CA LYS A 2 -17.85 -12.48 0.32
C LYS A 2 -19.16 -12.83 1.02
N GLU A 3 -19.69 -14.02 0.88
CA GLU A 3 -21.02 -14.39 1.42
C GLU A 3 -21.04 -14.67 2.92
N ASN A 4 -19.93 -15.07 3.52
CA ASN A 4 -19.89 -15.44 4.93
C ASN A 4 -19.74 -14.26 5.90
N TYR A 5 -19.24 -13.10 5.43
CA TYR A 5 -19.08 -11.91 6.27
C TYR A 5 -20.40 -11.18 6.57
N ILE A 6 -21.38 -11.33 5.70
CA ILE A 6 -22.69 -10.68 5.82
C ILE A 6 -23.64 -11.42 6.80
N LYS A 7 -23.43 -12.71 7.02
CA LYS A 7 -24.36 -13.60 7.75
C LYS A 7 -24.27 -13.53 9.28
N TYR A 8 -23.22 -12.93 9.85
CA TYR A 8 -22.96 -12.97 11.30
C TYR A 8 -22.99 -11.61 12.01
N GLY A 9 -23.62 -10.60 11.40
CA GLY A 9 -23.73 -9.28 12.01
C GLY A 9 -24.85 -9.20 13.04
N ASN A 10 -24.53 -9.36 14.32
CA ASN A 10 -25.34 -8.84 15.41
C ASN A 10 -25.47 -7.31 15.29
N THR A 11 -26.48 -6.72 15.94
CA THR A 11 -26.76 -5.27 15.92
C THR A 11 -25.55 -4.38 16.24
N SER A 12 -24.58 -4.88 17.00
CA SER A 12 -23.28 -4.25 17.20
C SER A 12 -22.41 -4.25 15.93
N GLY A 13 -22.52 -5.26 15.08
CA GLY A 13 -21.84 -5.33 13.79
C GLY A 13 -22.32 -4.30 12.77
N LYS A 14 -23.57 -3.84 12.87
CA LYS A 14 -24.09 -2.76 12.02
C LYS A 14 -23.42 -1.41 12.30
N LYS A 15 -22.96 -1.17 13.51
CA LYS A 15 -22.25 0.07 13.88
C LYS A 15 -20.77 0.04 13.50
N TYR A 16 -20.18 -1.15 13.40
CA TYR A 16 -18.76 -1.37 13.12
C TYR A 16 -18.50 -2.37 11.98
N GLY A 17 -19.57 -2.86 11.34
CA GLY A 17 -19.47 -3.74 10.18
C GLY A 17 -18.82 -2.99 9.02
N TYR A 18 -17.62 -3.36 8.66
CA TYR A 18 -17.00 -2.87 7.45
C TYR A 18 -17.79 -3.38 6.26
N LYS A 19 -18.36 -2.47 5.49
CA LYS A 19 -18.66 -2.78 4.10
C LYS A 19 -17.33 -3.09 3.42
N THR A 20 -17.12 -4.31 3.02
CA THR A 20 -15.95 -4.72 2.22
C THR A 20 -16.06 -4.24 0.77
N GLU A 21 -17.17 -3.62 0.41
CA GLU A 21 -17.39 -2.98 -0.88
C GLU A 21 -17.19 -1.47 -0.71
N PHE A 22 -16.09 -0.96 -1.24
CA PHE A 22 -15.73 0.45 -1.15
C PHE A 22 -16.22 1.29 -2.34
N GLY A 23 -16.98 0.69 -3.26
CA GLY A 23 -17.53 1.33 -4.45
C GLY A 23 -17.33 0.50 -5.71
N ASP A 24 -17.89 0.97 -6.82
CA ASP A 24 -17.83 0.24 -8.11
C ASP A 24 -16.40 0.09 -8.64
N TRP A 25 -15.52 1.04 -8.33
CA TRP A 25 -14.10 0.98 -8.65
C TRP A 25 -13.37 -0.23 -8.05
N ASP A 26 -13.79 -0.71 -6.87
CA ASP A 26 -13.19 -1.88 -6.20
C ASP A 26 -13.62 -3.20 -6.86
N LYS A 27 -14.85 -3.23 -7.42
CA LYS A 27 -15.39 -4.40 -8.13
C LYS A 27 -14.74 -4.61 -9.49
N GLU A 28 -14.35 -3.53 -10.14
CA GLU A 28 -13.77 -3.54 -11.49
C GLU A 28 -12.27 -3.70 -11.52
N PHE A 29 -11.59 -3.69 -10.35
CA PHE A 29 -10.15 -3.80 -10.28
C PHE A 29 -9.69 -5.24 -10.44
N THR A 30 -9.34 -5.62 -11.66
CA THR A 30 -8.89 -6.97 -12.03
C THR A 30 -7.36 -7.11 -11.94
N ILE A 31 -6.88 -8.35 -12.02
CA ILE A 31 -5.42 -8.64 -12.05
C ILE A 31 -4.78 -8.06 -13.33
N GLU A 32 -5.50 -8.07 -14.44
CA GLU A 32 -5.04 -7.47 -15.71
C GLU A 32 -4.85 -5.96 -15.56
N LYS A 33 -5.82 -5.26 -14.98
CA LYS A 33 -5.68 -3.83 -14.65
C LYS A 33 -4.51 -3.57 -13.70
N LEU A 34 -4.32 -4.41 -12.68
CA LEU A 34 -3.16 -4.30 -11.80
C LEU A 34 -1.85 -4.43 -12.58
N GLN A 35 -1.75 -5.38 -13.48
CA GLN A 35 -0.57 -5.57 -14.34
C GLN A 35 -0.29 -4.34 -15.20
N GLU A 36 -1.30 -3.76 -15.83
CA GLU A 36 -1.18 -2.53 -16.62
C GLU A 36 -0.66 -1.37 -15.78
N PHE A 37 -1.20 -1.17 -14.57
CA PHE A 37 -0.72 -0.14 -13.65
C PHE A 37 0.74 -0.37 -13.24
N ILE A 38 1.12 -1.60 -12.90
CA ILE A 38 2.50 -1.92 -12.50
C ILE A 38 3.47 -1.65 -13.66
N GLN A 39 3.10 -1.98 -14.89
CA GLN A 39 3.87 -1.66 -16.08
C GLN A 39 4.01 -0.14 -16.27
N LEU A 40 2.90 0.60 -16.08
CA LEU A 40 2.92 2.06 -16.16
C LEU A 40 3.82 2.68 -15.08
N PHE A 41 3.74 2.21 -13.84
CA PHE A 41 4.59 2.68 -12.74
C PHE A 41 6.06 2.44 -13.05
N TYR A 42 6.39 1.22 -13.51
CA TYR A 42 7.75 0.89 -13.91
C TYR A 42 8.27 1.82 -14.99
N ARG A 43 7.48 2.12 -16.01
CA ARG A 43 7.86 3.02 -17.11
C ARG A 43 8.10 4.45 -16.62
N LYS A 44 7.25 4.95 -15.73
CA LYS A 44 7.33 6.33 -15.20
C LYS A 44 8.43 6.55 -14.18
N LEU A 45 8.83 5.51 -13.44
CA LEU A 45 9.90 5.63 -12.47
C LEU A 45 11.26 5.89 -13.16
N LYS A 46 12.07 6.76 -12.55
CA LYS A 46 13.49 6.91 -12.89
C LYS A 46 14.27 5.65 -12.48
N LYS A 47 15.44 5.45 -13.07
CA LYS A 47 16.38 4.39 -12.65
C LYS A 47 16.76 4.62 -11.20
N GLY A 48 16.70 3.57 -10.37
CA GLY A 48 16.84 3.64 -8.92
C GLY A 48 15.58 4.10 -8.19
N GLY A 49 14.50 4.45 -8.90
CA GLY A 49 13.21 4.79 -8.30
C GLY A 49 12.58 3.60 -7.60
N THR A 50 11.89 3.88 -6.48
CA THR A 50 11.24 2.89 -5.62
C THR A 50 9.73 2.90 -5.86
N CYS A 51 9.13 1.74 -5.99
CA CYS A 51 7.70 1.52 -6.03
C CYS A 51 7.26 0.77 -4.76
N ILE A 52 6.24 1.27 -4.06
CA ILE A 52 5.66 0.62 -2.88
C ILE A 52 4.18 0.41 -3.14
N ILE A 53 3.72 -0.84 -3.03
CA ILE A 53 2.33 -1.21 -3.30
C ILE A 53 1.78 -1.97 -2.09
N PHE A 54 0.88 -1.33 -1.33
CA PHE A 54 0.06 -2.00 -0.32
C PHE A 54 -1.02 -2.83 -1.02
N PHE A 55 -1.10 -4.10 -0.68
CA PHE A 55 -2.02 -5.00 -1.36
C PHE A 55 -2.56 -6.09 -0.42
N ASP A 56 -3.53 -6.86 -0.91
CA ASP A 56 -4.10 -7.98 -0.19
C ASP A 56 -3.04 -9.04 0.13
N ILE A 57 -2.88 -9.38 1.40
CA ILE A 57 -1.88 -10.33 1.90
C ILE A 57 -1.97 -11.68 1.19
N TRP A 58 -3.18 -12.12 0.84
CA TRP A 58 -3.42 -13.39 0.16
C TRP A 58 -3.04 -13.38 -1.32
N LYS A 59 -2.72 -12.20 -1.87
CA LYS A 59 -2.33 -12.00 -3.27
C LYS A 59 -0.89 -11.48 -3.42
N MET A 60 -0.09 -11.53 -2.36
CA MET A 60 1.29 -11.00 -2.39
C MET A 60 2.20 -11.76 -3.35
N GLU A 61 2.02 -13.07 -3.50
CA GLU A 61 2.78 -13.85 -4.50
C GLU A 61 2.45 -13.38 -5.92
N THR A 62 1.17 -13.17 -6.21
CA THR A 62 0.74 -12.65 -7.52
C THR A 62 1.31 -11.27 -7.77
N LEU A 63 1.23 -10.37 -6.79
CA LEU A 63 1.81 -9.03 -6.89
C LEU A 63 3.32 -9.08 -7.15
N LYS A 64 4.05 -9.90 -6.40
CA LYS A 64 5.49 -10.10 -6.58
C LYS A 64 5.82 -10.55 -8.00
N ARG A 65 5.13 -11.56 -8.50
CA ARG A 65 5.31 -12.08 -9.86
C ARG A 65 5.06 -11.01 -10.92
N LEU A 66 4.00 -10.22 -10.79
CA LEU A 66 3.71 -9.11 -11.69
C LEU A 66 4.81 -8.05 -11.67
N MET A 67 5.36 -7.73 -10.49
CA MET A 67 6.46 -6.76 -10.35
C MET A 67 7.77 -7.28 -10.97
N GLU A 68 8.04 -8.57 -10.90
CA GLU A 68 9.25 -9.18 -11.48
C GLU A 68 9.17 -9.38 -13.00
N GLN A 69 7.97 -9.66 -13.51
CA GLN A 69 7.75 -10.07 -14.89
C GLN A 69 7.42 -8.94 -15.86
N ILE A 70 7.53 -7.69 -15.46
CA ILE A 70 7.38 -6.56 -16.37
C ILE A 70 8.36 -6.75 -17.51
N ARG A 71 7.87 -6.85 -18.74
CA ARG A 71 8.77 -7.05 -19.85
C ARG A 71 8.47 -6.13 -21.00
N GLU A 72 9.53 -5.65 -21.59
CA GLU A 72 9.57 -5.34 -23.01
C GLU A 72 10.90 -5.77 -23.49
N THR A 73 11.27 -6.53 -24.23
CA THR A 73 12.60 -6.57 -24.79
C THR A 73 12.66 -7.24 -26.15
N LYS A 74 13.09 -6.77 -27.02
CA LYS A 74 14.02 -7.05 -28.08
C LYS A 74 14.67 -5.71 -28.40
N LYS A 75 15.39 -5.18 -27.38
CA LYS A 75 16.11 -3.92 -27.36
C LYS A 75 15.29 -2.66 -27.00
N GLY A 76 14.06 -2.79 -26.54
CA GLY A 76 13.30 -1.70 -25.94
C GLY A 76 13.49 -1.55 -24.43
N ASN A 77 14.27 -2.39 -23.77
CA ASN A 77 14.83 -2.29 -22.41
C ASN A 77 13.89 -1.97 -21.26
N TRP A 78 12.87 -2.80 -21.09
CA TRP A 78 12.29 -2.88 -19.74
C TRP A 78 12.87 -4.12 -19.08
N ILE A 79 12.69 -4.34 -17.86
CA ILE A 79 12.80 -5.61 -17.14
C ILE A 79 11.97 -5.40 -15.90
N GLY A 80 11.75 -6.34 -15.04
CA GLY A 80 10.94 -6.16 -13.84
C GLY A 80 11.66 -5.39 -12.73
N PHE A 81 10.91 -5.08 -11.69
CA PHE A 81 11.46 -4.57 -10.46
C PHE A 81 12.44 -5.57 -9.86
N ASN A 82 13.50 -5.08 -9.29
CA ASN A 82 14.45 -5.88 -8.52
C ASN A 82 14.43 -5.45 -7.04
N GLN A 83 15.22 -6.11 -6.22
CA GLN A 83 15.32 -5.85 -4.78
C GLN A 83 13.95 -5.84 -4.09
N ILE A 84 13.05 -6.73 -4.50
CA ILE A 84 11.71 -6.78 -3.91
C ILE A 84 11.81 -7.19 -2.44
N ARG A 85 11.16 -6.40 -1.57
CA ARG A 85 11.14 -6.61 -0.12
C ARG A 85 9.74 -6.37 0.42
N PHE A 86 9.44 -6.98 1.56
CA PHE A 86 8.22 -6.73 2.30
C PHE A 86 8.34 -5.46 3.13
N ILE A 87 7.23 -4.74 3.20
CA ILE A 87 6.94 -3.72 4.21
C ILE A 87 5.73 -4.25 4.98
N GLU A 88 5.84 -4.27 6.30
CA GLU A 88 4.75 -4.64 7.19
C GLU A 88 4.38 -3.44 8.05
N TRP A 89 3.13 -3.02 7.98
CA TRP A 89 2.57 -2.04 8.90
C TRP A 89 1.76 -2.76 9.98
N ILE A 90 2.21 -2.67 11.22
CA ILE A 90 1.51 -3.14 12.41
C ILE A 90 0.72 -1.97 12.98
N LYS A 91 -0.59 -2.12 13.01
CA LYS A 91 -1.51 -1.12 13.55
C LYS A 91 -1.47 -1.18 15.08
N THR A 92 -1.06 -0.11 15.73
CA THR A 92 -0.99 -0.05 17.21
C THR A 92 -2.37 0.07 17.86
N ASN A 93 -3.39 0.46 17.10
CA ASN A 93 -4.79 0.59 17.51
C ASN A 93 -5.74 -0.11 16.53
N PRO A 94 -5.58 -1.43 16.27
CA PRO A 94 -6.39 -2.13 15.30
C PRO A 94 -7.87 -2.17 15.73
N ILE A 95 -8.78 -2.17 14.76
CA ILE A 95 -10.22 -2.31 14.99
C ILE A 95 -10.78 -3.44 14.12
N PRO A 96 -11.86 -4.10 14.59
CA PRO A 96 -12.53 -3.91 15.88
C PRO A 96 -11.75 -4.52 17.05
N LEU A 97 -11.81 -3.84 18.19
CA LEU A 97 -11.25 -4.35 19.44
C LEU A 97 -12.30 -5.19 20.17
N ASN A 98 -11.86 -6.28 20.81
CA ASN A 98 -12.69 -7.09 21.73
C ASN A 98 -13.99 -7.64 21.12
N GLN A 99 -13.95 -8.12 19.90
CA GLN A 99 -15.11 -8.81 19.31
C GLN A 99 -15.09 -10.31 19.64
N SER A 100 -16.18 -10.80 20.20
CA SER A 100 -16.36 -12.23 20.50
C SER A 100 -16.40 -13.11 19.24
N THR A 101 -16.79 -12.55 18.10
CA THR A 101 -16.90 -13.28 16.83
C THR A 101 -15.55 -13.39 16.11
N ASN A 102 -14.70 -12.37 16.23
CA ASN A 102 -13.38 -12.31 15.61
C ASN A 102 -12.34 -12.01 16.68
N TYR A 103 -11.84 -13.03 17.33
CA TYR A 103 -10.86 -12.92 18.42
C TYR A 103 -9.47 -12.47 17.93
N LEU A 104 -9.18 -12.61 16.61
CA LEU A 104 -7.99 -12.05 15.99
C LEU A 104 -8.35 -10.79 15.22
N THR A 105 -7.73 -9.68 15.60
CA THR A 105 -7.91 -8.39 14.95
C THR A 105 -7.03 -8.30 13.71
N ASN A 106 -7.53 -7.72 12.61
CA ASN A 106 -6.71 -7.42 11.46
C ASN A 106 -5.77 -6.24 11.75
N ALA A 107 -4.67 -6.54 12.42
CA ALA A 107 -3.69 -5.56 12.88
C ALA A 107 -2.58 -5.28 11.88
N ARG A 108 -2.60 -5.91 10.69
CA ARG A 108 -1.48 -5.83 9.74
C ARG A 108 -1.93 -5.39 8.36
N GLU A 109 -1.10 -4.58 7.72
CA GLU A 109 -1.13 -4.39 6.28
C GLU A 109 0.26 -4.60 5.71
N ILE A 110 0.31 -5.19 4.52
CA ILE A 110 1.57 -5.56 3.88
C ILE A 110 1.67 -4.84 2.54
N ALA A 111 2.89 -4.38 2.23
CA ALA A 111 3.25 -3.88 0.93
C ALA A 111 4.46 -4.62 0.37
N LEU A 112 4.60 -4.60 -0.94
CA LEU A 112 5.86 -4.89 -1.60
C LEU A 112 6.52 -3.59 -2.04
N LEU A 113 7.80 -3.50 -1.73
CA LEU A 113 8.72 -2.51 -2.26
C LEU A 113 9.51 -3.14 -3.39
N GLY A 114 9.65 -2.46 -4.52
CA GLY A 114 10.51 -2.86 -5.63
C GLY A 114 11.29 -1.68 -6.18
N VAL A 115 12.49 -1.93 -6.69
CA VAL A 115 13.38 -0.91 -7.26
C VAL A 115 13.50 -1.08 -8.76
N LYS A 116 13.39 0.02 -9.52
CA LYS A 116 13.64 0.01 -10.96
C LYS A 116 15.12 0.13 -11.26
N GLY A 117 15.82 -1.00 -11.26
CA GLY A 117 17.24 -1.03 -11.62
C GLY A 117 18.10 -0.03 -10.85
N GLY A 118 19.41 -0.20 -10.86
CA GLY A 118 20.32 0.75 -10.22
C GLY A 118 20.28 0.75 -8.67
N LYS A 119 20.89 1.79 -8.10
CA LYS A 119 20.95 2.00 -6.64
C LYS A 119 19.75 2.85 -6.23
N PRO A 120 18.90 2.38 -5.29
CA PRO A 120 17.79 3.19 -4.78
C PRO A 120 18.28 4.31 -3.86
N THR A 121 17.47 5.35 -3.72
CA THR A 121 17.58 6.25 -2.58
C THR A 121 17.10 5.49 -1.34
N PHE A 122 17.96 5.43 -0.33
CA PHE A 122 17.62 4.82 0.95
C PHE A 122 18.31 5.57 2.08
N ASN A 123 17.54 6.39 2.79
CA ASN A 123 18.02 7.29 3.84
C ASN A 123 17.94 6.64 5.23
N SER A 124 18.42 5.39 5.34
CA SER A 124 18.56 4.66 6.60
C SER A 124 19.73 3.69 6.50
N LYS A 125 20.29 3.29 7.65
CA LYS A 125 21.36 2.27 7.68
C LYS A 125 20.81 0.86 7.72
N TYR A 126 19.85 0.64 8.60
CA TYR A 126 19.12 -0.62 8.78
C TYR A 126 17.64 -0.35 8.88
N ASP A 127 16.86 -1.19 8.23
CA ASP A 127 15.41 -1.16 8.32
C ASP A 127 14.90 -2.60 8.25
N LYS A 128 14.09 -2.96 9.23
CA LYS A 128 13.46 -4.29 9.28
C LYS A 128 12.30 -4.42 8.29
N GLY A 129 11.83 -3.31 7.74
CA GLY A 129 10.60 -3.26 6.94
C GLY A 129 9.34 -3.42 7.78
N ILE A 130 9.44 -3.30 9.09
CA ILE A 130 8.32 -3.41 10.04
C ILE A 130 8.10 -2.05 10.69
N TYR A 131 6.88 -1.54 10.59
CA TYR A 131 6.50 -0.21 11.04
C TYR A 131 5.29 -0.29 11.96
N GLU A 132 5.37 0.31 13.13
CA GLU A 132 4.31 0.33 14.13
C GLU A 132 3.71 1.73 14.22
N PHE A 133 2.53 1.89 13.63
CA PHE A 133 1.82 3.17 13.61
C PHE A 133 0.31 2.96 13.82
N PRO A 134 -0.36 3.94 14.44
CA PRO A 134 -1.81 3.88 14.57
C PRO A 134 -2.50 4.06 13.22
N ILE A 135 -3.70 3.50 13.08
CA ILE A 135 -4.61 3.91 12.03
C ILE A 135 -5.06 5.36 12.27
N GLN A 136 -5.30 6.09 11.18
CA GLN A 136 -5.89 7.42 11.30
C GLN A 136 -7.31 7.29 11.88
N GLY A 137 -7.54 7.95 13.00
CA GLY A 137 -8.81 7.95 13.72
C GLY A 137 -9.39 9.36 13.90
N GLY A 138 -10.57 9.42 14.53
CA GLY A 138 -11.22 10.65 14.93
C GLY A 138 -11.69 11.53 13.78
N LYS A 139 -11.81 12.86 14.04
CA LYS A 139 -12.32 13.85 13.08
C LYS A 139 -11.47 14.00 11.81
N ASN A 140 -10.23 13.56 11.85
CA ASN A 140 -9.29 13.64 10.73
C ASN A 140 -9.30 12.39 9.82
N ARG A 141 -10.24 11.49 10.02
CA ARG A 141 -10.44 10.34 9.15
C ARG A 141 -11.53 10.65 8.13
N PHE A 142 -11.12 10.89 6.91
CA PHE A 142 -12.02 11.25 5.79
C PHE A 142 -12.36 10.08 4.88
N HIS A 143 -11.59 8.98 4.97
CA HIS A 143 -11.78 7.82 4.10
C HIS A 143 -11.69 6.51 4.91
N PRO A 144 -12.53 5.50 4.59
CA PRO A 144 -12.56 4.23 5.34
C PRO A 144 -11.22 3.48 5.34
N THR A 145 -10.46 3.58 4.24
CA THR A 145 -9.17 2.93 4.07
C THR A 145 -7.98 3.89 4.19
N GLN A 146 -8.19 5.05 4.83
CA GLN A 146 -7.13 6.04 5.00
C GLN A 146 -5.93 5.45 5.73
N LYS A 147 -4.75 5.64 5.15
CA LYS A 147 -3.48 5.16 5.70
C LYS A 147 -2.97 6.08 6.80
N SER A 148 -2.02 5.58 7.58
CA SER A 148 -1.35 6.34 8.64
C SER A 148 -0.43 7.40 8.04
N LEU A 149 -0.66 8.67 8.36
CA LEU A 149 0.17 9.77 7.87
C LEU A 149 1.64 9.64 8.33
N PRO A 150 1.95 9.38 9.60
CA PRO A 150 3.34 9.24 10.02
C PRO A 150 4.06 8.06 9.35
N LEU A 151 3.36 6.96 9.06
CA LEU A 151 3.93 5.86 8.28
C LEU A 151 4.35 6.33 6.88
N PHE A 152 3.45 7.05 6.19
CA PHE A 152 3.74 7.50 4.83
C PHE A 152 4.84 8.57 4.79
N GLU A 153 4.89 9.46 5.77
CA GLU A 153 6.01 10.40 5.91
C GLU A 153 7.35 9.67 6.11
N GLU A 154 7.38 8.63 6.94
CA GLU A 154 8.58 7.85 7.15
C GLU A 154 9.02 7.11 5.88
N LEU A 155 8.10 6.44 5.19
CA LEU A 155 8.39 5.75 3.94
C LEU A 155 8.91 6.73 2.87
N ILE A 156 8.28 7.91 2.73
CA ILE A 156 8.69 8.93 1.78
C ILE A 156 10.08 9.46 2.12
N ARG A 157 10.37 9.79 3.38
CA ARG A 157 11.72 10.25 3.79
C ARG A 157 12.78 9.19 3.52
N LYS A 158 12.50 7.92 3.76
CA LYS A 158 13.47 6.83 3.56
C LYS A 158 13.76 6.56 2.09
N HIS A 159 12.77 6.68 1.23
CA HIS A 159 12.89 6.23 -0.17
C HIS A 159 12.92 7.34 -1.20
N SER A 160 13.02 8.59 -0.76
CA SER A 160 13.15 9.77 -1.64
C SER A 160 14.01 10.85 -1.01
N THR A 161 14.45 11.81 -1.82
CA THR A 161 15.13 13.03 -1.41
C THR A 161 14.16 14.21 -1.46
N GLU A 162 14.41 15.27 -0.70
CA GLU A 162 13.64 16.51 -0.81
C GLU A 162 13.63 17.02 -2.24
N GLY A 163 12.49 17.48 -2.70
CA GLY A 163 12.26 17.90 -4.09
C GLY A 163 11.98 16.75 -5.07
N ASP A 164 12.10 15.48 -4.66
CA ASP A 164 11.70 14.36 -5.54
C ASP A 164 10.18 14.37 -5.78
N LEU A 165 9.80 13.88 -6.97
CA LEU A 165 8.40 13.66 -7.34
C LEU A 165 7.93 12.29 -6.83
N VAL A 166 6.83 12.29 -6.08
CA VAL A 166 6.12 11.10 -5.62
C VAL A 166 4.77 11.02 -6.33
N ILE A 167 4.44 9.86 -6.88
CA ILE A 167 3.19 9.65 -7.61
C ILE A 167 2.36 8.62 -6.88
N ASP A 168 1.12 8.97 -6.56
CA ASP A 168 0.11 8.08 -6.01
C ASP A 168 -1.18 8.17 -6.82
N PRO A 169 -1.42 7.23 -7.75
CA PRO A 169 -2.64 7.23 -8.56
C PRO A 169 -3.87 6.71 -7.82
N PHE A 170 -3.69 6.18 -6.60
CA PHE A 170 -4.76 5.68 -5.73
C PHE A 170 -4.88 6.52 -4.46
N LEU A 171 -4.84 7.82 -4.62
CA LEU A 171 -4.66 8.82 -3.56
C LEU A 171 -5.64 8.69 -2.37
N GLY A 172 -6.87 8.20 -2.61
CA GLY A 172 -7.87 7.98 -1.58
C GLY A 172 -8.11 9.22 -0.71
N GLY A 173 -7.82 9.11 0.58
CA GLY A 173 -7.94 10.22 1.53
C GLY A 173 -6.81 11.26 1.49
N GLY A 174 -5.92 11.22 0.49
CA GLY A 174 -4.87 12.22 0.32
C GLY A 174 -3.65 12.07 1.25
N THR A 175 -3.50 10.92 1.90
CA THR A 175 -2.40 10.71 2.86
C THR A 175 -1.04 10.91 2.23
N THR A 176 -0.81 10.39 1.03
CA THR A 176 0.46 10.55 0.30
C THR A 176 0.74 11.99 -0.04
N ALA A 177 -0.26 12.74 -0.54
CA ALA A 177 -0.09 14.15 -0.87
C ALA A 177 0.27 14.98 0.37
N LEU A 178 -0.41 14.75 1.50
CA LEU A 178 -0.10 15.43 2.74
C LEU A 178 1.30 15.06 3.26
N ALA A 179 1.67 13.78 3.19
CA ALA A 179 2.99 13.32 3.59
C ALA A 179 4.09 13.94 2.71
N CYS A 180 3.89 14.07 1.40
CA CYS A 180 4.80 14.76 0.49
C CYS A 180 4.96 16.23 0.87
N LYS A 181 3.85 16.94 1.10
CA LYS A 181 3.90 18.34 1.56
C LYS A 181 4.70 18.50 2.85
N ASN A 182 4.46 17.65 3.86
CA ASN A 182 5.12 17.70 5.15
C ASN A 182 6.62 17.33 5.10
N THR A 183 7.04 16.70 4.02
CA THR A 183 8.40 16.20 3.84
C THR A 183 9.16 16.91 2.70
N ASN A 184 8.62 18.00 2.16
CA ASN A 184 9.20 18.77 1.04
C ASN A 184 9.40 17.92 -0.24
N ARG A 185 8.44 17.05 -0.57
CA ARG A 185 8.36 16.31 -1.84
C ARG A 185 7.19 16.86 -2.66
N HIS A 186 7.23 16.59 -3.97
CA HIS A 186 6.20 17.01 -4.91
C HIS A 186 5.33 15.83 -5.35
#